data_c68eb3f923188925948506a35c2fa43f
#
_entry.id   c68eb3f923188925948506a35c2fa43f
#
_cell.length_a   1.000
_cell.length_b   1.000
_cell.length_c   1.000
_cell.angle_alpha   90.00
_cell.angle_beta   90.00
_cell.angle_gamma   90.00
#
_symmetry.space_group_name_H-M   'P 1'
#
loop_
_entity.id
_entity.type
_entity.pdbx_description
1 polymer ?
#
loop_
_entity_poly.entity_id
_entity_poly.type
_entity_poly.pdbx_seq_one_letter_code
_entity_poly.pdbx_strand_id
1 'polypeptide(L)'
;MYAQKTTIRAPMGKVAQLRSLIAEKYLPAVSARTGFVAAYLLEQVDDPDACELIQFWDNQTAIENLNRTGVLQASIQTIAADLPGVHIQREGYIIRVAIGNVPELAQTAHT
;
A
#
# COMPACT_ATOMS: atom_id res chain seq x y z
N MET A 1 4.85 -15.37 1.07
CA MET A 1 4.07 -14.12 0.90
C MET A 1 4.96 -12.92 1.19
N TYR A 2 4.76 -11.87 0.45
CA TYR A 2 5.56 -10.65 0.53
C TYR A 2 4.68 -9.50 0.99
N ALA A 3 5.19 -8.67 1.89
CA ALA A 3 4.50 -7.47 2.35
C ALA A 3 5.31 -6.23 1.99
N GLN A 4 4.63 -5.21 1.48
CA GLN A 4 5.24 -3.91 1.25
C GLN A 4 4.59 -2.89 2.18
N LYS A 5 5.41 -2.19 2.95
CA LYS A 5 4.97 -1.14 3.85
C LYS A 5 5.37 0.20 3.25
N THR A 6 4.40 1.07 3.09
CA THR A 6 4.63 2.44 2.65
C THR A 6 4.29 3.37 3.80
N THR A 7 5.29 4.02 4.36
CA THR A 7 5.11 5.02 5.40
C THR A 7 4.85 6.36 4.72
N ILE A 8 3.76 7.02 5.09
CA ILE A 8 3.32 8.25 4.44
C ILE A 8 3.05 9.30 5.50
N ARG A 9 3.67 10.47 5.32
CA ARG A 9 3.35 11.62 6.14
C ARG A 9 2.66 12.66 5.25
N ALA A 10 1.39 12.91 5.55
CA ALA A 10 0.62 13.91 4.83
C ALA A 10 1.02 15.32 5.29
N PRO A 11 0.86 16.32 4.42
CA PRO A 11 0.92 17.71 4.87
C PRO A 11 -0.13 17.95 5.96
N MET A 12 0.13 18.87 6.86
CA MET A 12 -0.72 19.13 8.00
C MET A 12 -2.19 19.31 7.59
N GLY A 13 -3.07 18.53 8.22
CA GLY A 13 -4.52 18.60 7.98
C GLY A 13 -4.98 18.00 6.65
N LYS A 14 -4.12 17.28 5.91
CA LYS A 14 -4.43 16.75 4.59
C LYS A 14 -4.60 15.23 4.55
N VAL A 15 -4.67 14.56 5.70
CA VAL A 15 -4.79 13.09 5.73
C VAL A 15 -6.07 12.59 5.07
N ALA A 16 -7.18 13.33 5.19
CA ALA A 16 -8.43 12.94 4.54
C ALA A 16 -8.31 12.98 3.01
N GLN A 17 -7.63 13.98 2.48
CA GLN A 17 -7.36 14.07 1.05
C GLN A 17 -6.43 12.94 0.60
N LEU A 18 -5.40 12.64 1.38
CA LEU A 18 -4.50 11.51 1.10
C LEU A 18 -5.26 10.19 1.06
N ARG A 19 -6.15 9.97 2.03
CA ARG A 19 -6.99 8.76 2.09
C ARG A 19 -7.80 8.61 0.80
N SER A 20 -8.43 9.68 0.35
CA SER A 20 -9.22 9.65 -0.89
C SER A 20 -8.37 9.36 -2.11
N LEU A 21 -7.19 9.97 -2.21
CA LEU A 21 -6.28 9.72 -3.33
C LEU A 21 -5.82 8.27 -3.38
N ILE A 22 -5.49 7.69 -2.23
CA ILE A 22 -5.08 6.28 -2.16
C ILE A 22 -6.25 5.38 -2.55
N ALA A 23 -7.43 5.60 -1.99
CA ALA A 23 -8.60 4.77 -2.25
C ALA A 23 -9.07 4.86 -3.71
N GLU A 24 -9.01 6.03 -4.32
CA GLU A 24 -9.58 6.27 -5.64
C GLU A 24 -8.59 6.10 -6.78
N LYS A 25 -7.31 6.40 -6.55
CA LYS A 25 -6.31 6.40 -7.63
C LYS A 25 -5.26 5.33 -7.50
N TYR A 26 -4.79 5.03 -6.28
CA TYR A 26 -3.71 4.08 -6.08
C TYR A 26 -4.19 2.65 -5.97
N LEU A 27 -5.12 2.38 -5.05
CA LEU A 27 -5.56 1.01 -4.77
C LEU A 27 -6.23 0.34 -5.97
N PRO A 28 -7.07 1.02 -6.78
CA PRO A 28 -7.62 0.38 -7.97
C PRO A 28 -6.53 -0.07 -8.96
N ALA A 29 -5.46 0.70 -9.09
CA ALA A 29 -4.36 0.36 -10.00
C ALA A 29 -3.60 -0.87 -9.55
N VAL A 30 -3.31 -1.01 -8.24
CA VAL A 30 -2.53 -2.14 -7.74
C VAL A 30 -3.37 -3.38 -7.49
N SER A 31 -4.63 -3.22 -7.07
CA SER A 31 -5.50 -4.37 -6.75
C SER A 31 -5.87 -5.20 -7.97
N ALA A 32 -5.78 -4.62 -9.16
CA ALA A 32 -6.07 -5.34 -10.40
C ALA A 32 -4.89 -6.19 -10.89
N ARG A 33 -3.73 -6.14 -10.22
CA ARG A 33 -2.52 -6.82 -10.69
C ARG A 33 -2.45 -8.24 -10.19
N THR A 34 -1.87 -9.11 -11.02
CA THR A 34 -1.63 -10.51 -10.67
C THR A 34 -0.74 -10.61 -9.44
N GLY A 35 -1.15 -11.44 -8.49
CA GLY A 35 -0.39 -11.66 -7.25
C GLY A 35 -0.76 -10.72 -6.12
N PHE A 36 -1.62 -9.74 -6.36
CA PHE A 36 -2.14 -8.90 -5.28
C PHE A 36 -3.06 -9.71 -4.36
N VAL A 37 -2.88 -9.57 -3.05
CA VAL A 37 -3.68 -10.28 -2.06
C VAL A 37 -4.59 -9.32 -1.30
N ALA A 38 -4.01 -8.30 -0.68
CA ALA A 38 -4.76 -7.36 0.16
C ALA A 38 -3.97 -6.08 0.37
N ALA A 39 -4.67 -5.02 0.76
CA ALA A 39 -4.04 -3.78 1.18
C ALA A 39 -4.85 -3.14 2.29
N TYR A 40 -4.14 -2.51 3.23
CA TYR A 40 -4.74 -1.79 4.35
C TYR A 40 -4.07 -0.43 4.47
N LEU A 41 -4.88 0.62 4.59
CA LEU A 41 -4.39 1.94 4.95
C LEU A 41 -4.65 2.14 6.44
N LEU A 42 -3.58 2.35 7.19
CA LEU A 42 -3.62 2.54 8.64
C LEU A 42 -3.31 4.00 8.94
N GLU A 43 -4.18 4.65 9.71
CA GLU A 43 -3.94 6.00 10.19
C GLU A 43 -3.55 5.92 11.66
N GLN A 44 -2.47 6.60 12.03
CA GLN A 44 -1.95 6.53 13.38
C GLN A 44 -2.88 7.28 14.34
N VAL A 45 -3.20 6.65 15.47
CA VAL A 45 -4.14 7.23 16.45
C VAL A 45 -3.57 8.51 17.08
N ASP A 46 -2.26 8.51 17.37
CA ASP A 46 -1.62 9.60 18.10
C ASP A 46 -0.99 10.66 17.21
N ASP A 47 -0.93 10.46 15.91
CA ASP A 47 -0.35 11.40 14.95
C ASP A 47 -1.29 11.52 13.75
N PRO A 48 -2.08 12.59 13.68
CA PRO A 48 -3.12 12.70 12.65
C PRO A 48 -2.60 12.84 11.22
N ASP A 49 -1.32 13.11 11.04
CA ASP A 49 -0.73 13.29 9.71
C ASP A 49 0.08 12.06 9.27
N ALA A 50 0.19 11.05 10.12
CA ALA A 50 0.98 9.85 9.82
C ALA A 50 0.07 8.67 9.46
N CYS A 51 0.41 7.98 8.36
CA CYS A 51 -0.27 6.75 7.98
C CYS A 51 0.68 5.76 7.36
N GLU A 52 0.22 4.51 7.26
CA GLU A 52 0.97 3.42 6.65
C GLU A 52 0.05 2.67 5.70
N LEU A 53 0.52 2.43 4.51
CA LEU A 53 -0.15 1.55 3.56
C LEU A 53 0.60 0.23 3.55
N ILE A 54 -0.10 -0.85 3.90
CA ILE A 54 0.47 -2.19 3.91
C ILE A 54 -0.19 -2.99 2.80
N GLN A 55 0.63 -3.53 1.90
CA GLN A 55 0.17 -4.36 0.79
C GLN A 55 0.72 -5.78 0.97
N PHE A 56 -0.11 -6.76 0.69
CA PHE A 56 0.28 -8.17 0.69
C PHE A 56 0.23 -8.70 -0.72
N TRP A 57 1.27 -9.42 -1.11
CA TRP A 57 1.46 -10.01 -2.44
C TRP A 57 1.80 -11.49 -2.29
N ASP A 58 1.43 -12.31 -3.26
CA ASP A 58 1.73 -13.74 -3.24
C ASP A 58 3.23 -14.00 -3.08
N ASN A 59 4.05 -13.21 -3.76
CA ASN A 59 5.50 -13.33 -3.69
C ASN A 59 6.16 -12.02 -4.13
N GLN A 60 7.47 -11.94 -3.92
CA GLN A 60 8.24 -10.75 -4.27
C GLN A 60 8.27 -10.49 -5.77
N THR A 61 8.25 -11.53 -6.59
CA THR A 61 8.26 -11.39 -8.05
C THR A 61 7.05 -10.62 -8.55
N ALA A 62 5.88 -10.79 -7.93
CA ALA A 62 4.67 -10.07 -8.33
C ALA A 62 4.84 -8.55 -8.19
N ILE A 63 5.40 -8.09 -7.07
CA ILE A 63 5.62 -6.65 -6.87
C ILE A 63 6.78 -6.13 -7.74
N GLU A 64 7.79 -6.93 -7.98
CA GLU A 64 8.87 -6.55 -8.88
C GLU A 64 8.37 -6.38 -10.32
N ASN A 65 7.50 -7.26 -10.78
CA ASN A 65 6.88 -7.12 -12.09
C ASN A 65 6.04 -5.84 -12.18
N LEU A 66 5.30 -5.52 -11.14
CA LEU A 66 4.56 -4.27 -11.08
C LEU A 66 5.49 -3.06 -11.13
N ASN A 67 6.61 -3.11 -10.41
CA ASN A 67 7.58 -2.02 -10.43
C ASN A 67 8.14 -1.78 -11.84
N ARG A 68 8.36 -2.84 -12.62
CA ARG A 68 8.86 -2.73 -13.99
C ARG A 68 7.89 -2.03 -14.93
N THR A 69 6.58 -2.08 -14.65
CA THR A 69 5.58 -1.41 -15.49
C THR A 69 5.57 0.10 -15.31
N GLY A 70 6.17 0.60 -14.23
CA GLY A 70 6.13 2.03 -13.89
C GLY A 70 4.80 2.49 -13.29
N VAL A 71 3.82 1.62 -13.15
CA VAL A 71 2.49 1.97 -12.64
C VAL A 71 2.56 2.48 -11.21
N LEU A 72 3.33 1.81 -10.36
CA LEU A 72 3.52 2.24 -8.97
C LEU A 72 4.14 3.63 -8.88
N GLN A 73 5.21 3.85 -9.63
CA GLN A 73 5.91 5.14 -9.63
C GLN A 73 5.01 6.25 -10.15
N ALA A 74 4.24 6.01 -11.21
CA ALA A 74 3.31 6.98 -11.76
C ALA A 74 2.22 7.33 -10.75
N SER A 75 1.68 6.34 -10.03
CA SER A 75 0.66 6.55 -9.02
C SER A 75 1.18 7.39 -7.85
N ILE A 76 2.41 7.12 -7.41
CA ILE A 76 3.06 7.88 -6.34
C ILE A 76 3.31 9.32 -6.78
N GLN A 77 3.75 9.52 -8.02
CA GLN A 77 3.96 10.87 -8.56
C GLN A 77 2.65 11.66 -8.63
N THR A 78 1.56 10.99 -8.97
CA THR A 78 0.23 11.62 -8.99
C THR A 78 -0.16 12.09 -7.58
N ILE A 79 0.03 11.24 -6.57
CA ILE A 79 -0.26 11.60 -5.18
C ILE A 79 0.61 12.78 -4.74
N ALA A 80 1.90 12.74 -5.05
CA ALA A 80 2.83 13.80 -4.68
C ALA A 80 2.48 15.13 -5.34
N ALA A 81 2.00 15.10 -6.58
CA ALA A 81 1.59 16.30 -7.30
C ALA A 81 0.34 16.92 -6.69
N ASP A 82 -0.62 16.09 -6.25
CA ASP A 82 -1.86 16.56 -5.64
C ASP A 82 -1.69 16.98 -4.19
N LEU A 83 -0.63 16.51 -3.52
CA LEU A 83 -0.34 16.82 -2.11
C LEU A 83 1.11 17.29 -1.95
N PRO A 84 1.43 18.53 -2.36
CA PRO A 84 2.78 19.05 -2.16
C PRO A 84 3.19 18.99 -0.70
N GLY A 85 4.39 18.47 -0.43
CA GLY A 85 4.90 18.30 0.93
C GLY A 85 4.68 16.92 1.52
N VAL A 86 4.00 16.01 0.80
CA VAL A 86 3.86 14.63 1.26
C VAL A 86 5.22 13.92 1.25
N HIS A 87 5.47 13.12 2.30
CA HIS A 87 6.67 12.28 2.39
C HIS A 87 6.26 10.82 2.28
N ILE A 88 6.91 10.08 1.40
CA ILE A 88 6.58 8.68 1.12
C ILE A 88 7.87 7.86 1.16
N GLN A 89 7.86 6.79 1.96
CA GLN A 89 8.98 5.85 2.09
C GLN A 89 8.46 4.44 2.06
N ARG A 90 9.11 3.56 1.29
CA ARG A 90 8.68 2.17 1.13
C ARG A 90 9.73 1.20 1.62
N GLU A 91 9.27 0.11 2.23
CA GLU A 91 10.10 -0.99 2.69
C GLU A 91 9.41 -2.32 2.37
N GLY A 92 10.21 -3.32 1.99
CA GLY A 92 9.69 -4.65 1.67
C GLY A 92 10.04 -5.66 2.73
N TYR A 93 9.12 -6.60 2.98
CA TYR A 93 9.27 -7.63 3.99
C TYR A 93 8.80 -8.98 3.46
N ILE A 94 9.48 -10.05 3.88
CA ILE A 94 8.99 -11.40 3.66
C ILE A 94 8.26 -11.85 4.91
N ILE A 95 7.02 -12.33 4.75
CA ILE A 95 6.25 -12.83 5.89
C ILE A 95 6.78 -14.22 6.24
N ARG A 96 7.36 -14.36 7.42
CA ARG A 96 7.93 -15.61 7.89
C ARG A 96 6.97 -16.41 8.76
N VAL A 97 6.14 -15.70 9.53
CA VAL A 97 5.19 -16.33 10.46
C VAL A 97 3.91 -15.51 10.37
N ALA A 98 2.79 -16.20 10.25
CA ALA A 98 1.47 -15.57 10.27
C ALA A 98 0.55 -16.42 11.12
N ILE A 99 -0.25 -15.75 11.95
CA ILE A 99 -1.26 -16.40 12.78
C ILE A 99 -2.47 -15.46 12.87
N GLY A 100 -3.63 -16.06 12.98
CA GLY A 100 -4.86 -15.28 13.08
C GLY A 100 -5.70 -15.41 11.83
N ASN A 101 -6.91 -14.87 11.92
CA ASN A 101 -7.89 -14.97 10.84
C ASN A 101 -7.91 -13.68 10.02
N VAL A 102 -6.99 -13.58 9.06
CA VAL A 102 -6.98 -12.50 8.08
C VAL A 102 -7.76 -13.00 6.86
N PRO A 103 -8.91 -12.40 6.52
CA PRO A 103 -9.80 -12.95 5.48
C PRO A 103 -9.09 -13.22 4.15
N GLU A 104 -8.25 -12.33 3.68
CA GLU A 104 -7.55 -12.49 2.41
C GLU A 104 -6.52 -13.61 2.47
N LEU A 105 -5.81 -13.74 3.59
CA LEU A 105 -4.87 -14.84 3.81
C LEU A 105 -5.60 -16.17 3.92
N ALA A 106 -6.75 -16.18 4.59
CA ALA A 106 -7.57 -17.38 4.71
C ALA A 106 -8.09 -17.83 3.34
N GLN A 107 -8.52 -16.91 2.50
CA GLN A 107 -8.94 -17.21 1.12
C GLN A 107 -7.81 -17.78 0.30
N THR A 108 -6.62 -17.20 0.42
CA THR A 108 -5.41 -17.69 -0.26
C THR A 108 -5.08 -19.11 0.17
N ALA A 109 -5.23 -19.43 1.44
CA ALA A 109 -4.95 -20.77 1.98
C ALA A 109 -5.93 -21.82 1.46
N HIS A 110 -7.13 -21.43 1.04
CA HIS A 110 -8.15 -22.36 0.51
C HIS A 110 -8.02 -22.60 -0.98
N THR A 111 -7.19 -21.86 -1.64
CA THR A 111 -6.96 -22.03 -3.08
C THR A 111 -5.70 -22.80 -3.33
#